data_7f617e6fe343b69580cb204cbe413f16
#
_entry.id   7f617e6fe343b69580cb204cbe413f16
#
_cell.length_a   1.000
_cell.length_b   1.000
_cell.length_c   1.000
_cell.angle_alpha   90.00
_cell.angle_beta   90.00
_cell.angle_gamma   90.00
#
_symmetry.space_group_name_H-M   'P 1'
#
loop_
_entity.id
_entity.type
_entity.pdbx_description
1 polymer ?
#
loop_
_entity_poly.entity_id
_entity_poly.type
_entity_poly.pdbx_seq_one_letter_code
_entity_poly.pdbx_strand_id
1 'polypeptide(L)'
;PGDGLWVCLVSSGRCTASVPSAGPVPGGAALLLPPQSVPAGHLVLSRAPLVLEPEGNCHLLCVQLTGQASAQFLAGLHELPFLARGETCPAAAELLDRLASEQDLPGRVRSQLAFALLCELADADSAAPALPPLVQAAIADIRANYAGLYGVEELSERLGVSKSHLVRTFTA
;
A
#
# COMPACT_ATOMS: atom_id res chain seq x y z
N PRO A 1 10.25 -8.06 -15.91
CA PRO A 1 9.66 -7.13 -14.99
C PRO A 1 9.13 -7.97 -13.85
N GLY A 2 9.82 -7.93 -12.68
CA GLY A 2 9.68 -8.96 -11.67
C GLY A 2 8.45 -8.77 -10.80
N ASP A 3 7.75 -9.86 -10.57
CA ASP A 3 6.72 -10.00 -9.53
C ASP A 3 7.38 -9.93 -8.16
N GLY A 4 7.67 -8.73 -7.68
CA GLY A 4 8.29 -8.50 -6.39
C GLY A 4 7.52 -7.48 -5.56
N LEU A 5 7.62 -7.62 -4.24
CA LEU A 5 7.13 -6.62 -3.29
C LEU A 5 8.23 -5.59 -3.06
N TRP A 6 7.95 -4.35 -3.39
CA TRP A 6 8.76 -3.22 -2.98
C TRP A 6 8.35 -2.77 -1.59
N VAL A 7 9.32 -2.67 -0.70
CA VAL A 7 9.16 -2.14 0.66
C VAL A 7 10.14 -0.99 0.83
N CYS A 8 9.61 0.20 1.06
CA CYS A 8 10.40 1.41 1.24
C CYS A 8 10.06 2.06 2.58
N LEU A 9 11.08 2.41 3.35
CA LEU A 9 10.96 3.16 4.60
C LEU A 9 11.45 4.59 4.36
N VAL A 10 10.66 5.56 4.74
CA VAL A 10 11.11 6.95 4.87
C VAL A 10 11.81 7.08 6.22
N SER A 11 13.14 6.98 6.24
CA SER A 11 13.92 7.03 7.48
C SER A 11 14.06 8.45 8.04
N SER A 12 14.07 9.46 7.17
CA SER A 12 14.01 10.87 7.58
C SER A 12 13.42 11.75 6.50
N GLY A 13 12.87 12.89 6.88
CA GLY A 13 12.24 13.82 5.96
C GLY A 13 10.84 13.39 5.54
N ARG A 14 10.50 13.66 4.28
CA ARG A 14 9.19 13.35 3.69
C ARG A 14 9.37 13.07 2.20
N CYS A 15 8.54 12.21 1.65
CA CYS A 15 8.44 12.04 0.20
C CYS A 15 6.98 12.01 -0.24
N THR A 16 6.75 12.28 -1.52
CA THR A 16 5.46 12.04 -2.16
C THR A 16 5.56 10.75 -2.96
N ALA A 17 4.67 9.79 -2.66
CA ALA A 17 4.55 8.52 -3.36
C ALA A 17 3.44 8.61 -4.41
N SER A 18 3.73 8.24 -5.64
CA SER A 18 2.77 8.19 -6.73
C SER A 18 2.99 6.98 -7.63
N VAL A 19 1.95 6.56 -8.31
CA VAL A 19 2.04 5.52 -9.34
C VAL A 19 2.35 6.20 -10.66
N PRO A 20 3.37 5.76 -11.42
CA PRO A 20 3.62 6.30 -12.74
C PRO A 20 2.36 6.17 -13.58
N SER A 21 1.96 7.27 -14.24
CA SER A 21 0.89 7.20 -15.23
C SER A 21 1.31 6.20 -16.30
N ALA A 22 0.79 4.97 -16.25
CA ALA A 22 0.89 4.07 -17.38
C ALA A 22 0.26 4.83 -18.56
N GLY A 23 1.00 4.96 -19.66
CA GLY A 23 0.46 5.55 -20.88
C GLY A 23 -0.87 4.89 -21.25
N PRO A 24 -1.64 5.45 -22.19
CA PRO A 24 -3.02 5.08 -22.42
C PRO A 24 -3.15 3.56 -22.56
N VAL A 25 -3.71 2.93 -21.54
CA VAL A 25 -4.08 1.52 -21.61
C VAL A 25 -5.34 1.46 -22.48
N PRO A 26 -5.32 0.78 -23.64
CA PRO A 26 -6.51 0.67 -24.47
C PRO A 26 -7.61 -0.01 -23.65
N GLY A 27 -8.66 0.74 -23.31
CA GLY A 27 -9.88 0.21 -22.72
C GLY A 27 -9.94 0.14 -21.18
N GLY A 28 -8.93 0.62 -20.44
CA GLY A 28 -8.97 0.67 -18.99
C GLY A 28 -8.76 2.09 -18.45
N ALA A 29 -9.67 2.61 -17.65
CA ALA A 29 -9.41 3.79 -16.85
C ALA A 29 -8.28 3.45 -15.87
N ALA A 30 -7.08 4.01 -16.07
CA ALA A 30 -6.04 3.96 -15.07
C ALA A 30 -6.58 4.64 -13.81
N LEU A 31 -6.76 3.89 -12.73
CA LEU A 31 -7.03 4.47 -11.42
C LEU A 31 -5.79 5.28 -11.04
N LEU A 32 -5.83 6.55 -11.36
CA LEU A 32 -4.85 7.53 -10.90
C LEU A 32 -5.12 7.75 -9.41
N LEU A 33 -4.46 6.99 -8.56
CA LEU A 33 -4.43 7.32 -7.15
C LEU A 33 -3.71 8.66 -7.00
N PRO A 34 -4.27 9.59 -6.24
CA PRO A 34 -3.61 10.86 -6.00
C PRO A 34 -2.26 10.61 -5.31
N PRO A 35 -1.24 11.44 -5.60
CA PRO A 35 0.03 11.39 -4.89
C PRO A 35 -0.19 11.46 -3.38
N GLN A 36 0.46 10.57 -2.64
CA GLN A 36 0.35 10.51 -1.18
C GLN A 36 1.63 11.03 -0.54
N SER A 37 1.48 11.95 0.39
CA SER A 37 2.60 12.42 1.21
C SER A 37 2.91 11.41 2.31
N VAL A 38 4.17 10.97 2.36
CA VAL A 38 4.66 9.95 3.27
C VAL A 38 5.74 10.56 4.16
N PRO A 39 5.46 10.79 5.45
CA PRO A 39 6.42 11.34 6.38
C PRO A 39 7.41 10.28 6.89
N ALA A 40 8.45 10.73 7.59
CA ALA A 40 9.40 9.85 8.26
C ALA A 40 8.70 8.84 9.19
N GLY A 41 9.28 7.66 9.32
CA GLY A 41 8.74 6.54 10.10
C GLY A 41 7.70 5.69 9.35
N HIS A 42 7.28 6.09 8.15
CA HIS A 42 6.27 5.36 7.39
C HIS A 42 6.88 4.41 6.37
N LEU A 43 6.21 3.27 6.20
CA LEU A 43 6.52 2.26 5.20
C LEU A 43 5.59 2.40 3.99
N VAL A 44 6.16 2.29 2.81
CA VAL A 44 5.43 2.22 1.54
C VAL A 44 5.61 0.83 0.96
N LEU A 45 4.50 0.17 0.66
CA LEU A 45 4.46 -1.15 0.05
C LEU A 45 3.91 -1.04 -1.37
N SER A 46 4.54 -1.70 -2.33
CA SER A 46 4.04 -1.72 -3.70
C SER A 46 4.40 -3.00 -4.44
N ARG A 47 3.48 -3.48 -5.26
CA ARG A 47 3.75 -4.51 -6.26
C ARG A 47 4.12 -3.92 -7.64
N ALA A 48 3.79 -2.66 -7.87
CA ALA A 48 4.07 -1.95 -9.10
C ALA A 48 5.22 -0.95 -8.90
N PRO A 49 5.91 -0.54 -9.96
CA PRO A 49 6.86 0.55 -9.87
C PRO A 49 6.22 1.80 -9.26
N LEU A 50 6.92 2.44 -8.33
CA LEU A 50 6.52 3.69 -7.70
C LEU A 50 7.48 4.81 -8.10
N VAL A 51 6.95 6.01 -8.16
CA VAL A 51 7.73 7.24 -8.14
C VAL A 51 7.70 7.77 -6.72
N LEU A 52 8.88 7.87 -6.11
CA LEU A 52 9.06 8.48 -4.79
C LEU A 52 9.81 9.80 -4.99
N GLU A 53 9.10 10.90 -4.84
CA GLU A 53 9.66 12.25 -4.99
C GLU A 53 10.03 12.79 -3.61
N PRO A 54 11.32 12.97 -3.30
CA PRO A 54 11.74 13.49 -2.02
C PRO A 54 11.38 14.98 -1.88
N GLU A 55 10.88 15.34 -0.71
CA GLU A 55 10.64 16.73 -0.32
C GLU A 55 11.80 17.20 0.56
N GLY A 56 12.73 17.98 -0.04
CA GLY A 56 13.93 18.44 0.66
C GLY A 56 14.92 17.31 1.00
N ASN A 57 15.47 17.32 2.21
CA ASN A 57 16.35 16.26 2.69
C ASN A 57 15.52 15.05 3.15
N CYS A 58 15.40 14.06 2.28
CA CYS A 58 14.68 12.81 2.54
C CYS A 58 15.62 11.63 2.37
N HIS A 59 15.63 10.72 3.33
CA HIS A 59 16.35 9.45 3.24
C HIS A 59 15.36 8.29 3.14
N LEU A 60 15.59 7.45 2.14
CA LEU A 60 14.75 6.30 1.82
C LEU A 60 15.60 5.03 1.91
N LEU A 61 15.08 4.02 2.57
CA LEU A 61 15.61 2.66 2.55
C LEU A 61 14.62 1.79 1.79
N CYS A 62 15.05 1.24 0.65
CA CYS A 62 14.17 0.46 -0.22
C CYS A 62 14.76 -0.91 -0.47
N VAL A 63 13.94 -1.94 -0.34
CA VAL A 63 14.29 -3.32 -0.72
C VAL A 63 13.20 -3.89 -1.62
N GLN A 64 13.61 -4.78 -2.52
CA GLN A 64 12.69 -5.58 -3.30
C GLN A 64 12.74 -7.02 -2.81
N LEU A 65 11.60 -7.51 -2.34
CA LEU A 65 11.42 -8.91 -1.92
C LEU A 65 10.84 -9.70 -3.08
N THR A 66 11.51 -10.80 -3.45
CA THR A 66 11.09 -11.68 -4.54
C THR A 66 10.92 -13.12 -4.04
N GLY A 67 10.23 -13.95 -4.81
CA GLY A 67 10.04 -15.35 -4.48
C GLY A 67 8.61 -15.68 -4.05
N GLN A 68 8.38 -16.96 -3.76
CA GLN A 68 7.02 -17.47 -3.52
C GLN A 68 6.36 -16.86 -2.27
N ALA A 69 7.10 -16.65 -1.20
CA ALA A 69 6.56 -16.05 0.03
C ALA A 69 6.08 -14.61 -0.20
N SER A 70 6.85 -13.78 -0.92
CA SER A 70 6.43 -12.43 -1.29
C SER A 70 5.25 -12.43 -2.24
N ALA A 71 5.17 -13.38 -3.17
CA ALA A 71 4.03 -13.53 -4.08
C ALA A 71 2.74 -13.90 -3.32
N GLN A 72 2.82 -14.80 -2.34
CA GLN A 72 1.69 -15.14 -1.47
C GLN A 72 1.24 -13.97 -0.61
N PHE A 73 2.18 -13.24 -0.03
CA PHE A 73 1.88 -12.02 0.72
C PHE A 73 1.16 -10.99 -0.16
N LEU A 74 1.67 -10.76 -1.37
CA LEU A 74 1.06 -9.86 -2.34
C LEU A 74 -0.36 -10.27 -2.74
N ALA A 75 -0.64 -11.57 -2.81
CA ALA A 75 -1.99 -12.07 -3.11
C ALA A 75 -2.99 -11.75 -2.00
N GLY A 76 -2.53 -11.63 -0.75
CA GLY A 76 -3.34 -11.23 0.40
C GLY A 76 -3.53 -9.72 0.54
N LEU A 77 -2.66 -8.91 -0.08
CA LEU A 77 -2.83 -7.46 -0.09
C LEU A 77 -3.97 -7.07 -1.03
N HIS A 78 -4.99 -6.46 -0.49
CA HIS A 78 -6.10 -5.95 -1.29
C HIS A 78 -5.60 -4.84 -2.23
N GLU A 79 -5.78 -5.07 -3.50
CA GLU A 79 -5.76 -4.30 -4.75
C GLU A 79 -5.29 -2.83 -4.78
N LEU A 80 -4.67 -2.29 -3.76
CA LEU A 80 -4.04 -0.99 -3.81
C LEU A 80 -2.71 -1.11 -4.57
N PRO A 81 -2.37 -0.21 -5.52
CA PRO A 81 -1.07 -0.21 -6.17
C PRO A 81 0.06 0.04 -5.18
N PHE A 82 -0.18 0.75 -4.09
CA PHE A 82 0.71 0.90 -2.95
C PHE A 82 -0.08 1.18 -1.67
N LEU A 83 0.53 0.92 -0.53
CA LEU A 83 0.00 1.19 0.80
C LEU A 83 1.06 1.93 1.61
N ALA A 84 0.71 3.10 2.14
CA ALA A 84 1.52 3.78 3.14
C ALA A 84 1.05 3.32 4.54
N ARG A 85 1.98 2.82 5.34
CA ARG A 85 1.73 2.41 6.73
C ARG A 85 2.43 3.38 7.67
N GLY A 86 1.76 3.72 8.76
CA GLY A 86 2.33 4.59 9.80
C GLY A 86 3.35 3.87 10.69
N GLU A 87 3.75 4.54 11.75
CA GLU A 87 4.76 4.10 12.75
C GLU A 87 4.38 2.82 13.54
N THR A 88 3.34 2.10 13.12
CA THR A 88 2.83 0.92 13.82
C THR A 88 3.68 -0.35 13.63
N CYS A 89 4.77 -0.27 12.84
CA CYS A 89 5.62 -1.43 12.53
C CYS A 89 7.11 -1.15 12.83
N PRO A 90 7.51 -0.87 14.09
CA PRO A 90 8.91 -0.58 14.40
C PRO A 90 9.84 -1.77 14.10
N ALA A 91 9.38 -3.01 14.35
CA ALA A 91 10.16 -4.21 14.04
C ALA A 91 10.37 -4.38 12.52
N ALA A 92 9.37 -4.06 11.69
CA ALA A 92 9.52 -4.07 10.24
C ALA A 92 10.53 -3.01 9.77
N ALA A 93 10.54 -1.82 10.37
CA ALA A 93 11.48 -0.76 10.04
C ALA A 93 12.93 -1.18 10.37
N GLU A 94 13.15 -1.82 11.52
CA GLU A 94 14.47 -2.31 11.95
C GLU A 94 14.99 -3.42 11.03
N LEU A 95 14.12 -4.38 10.64
CA LEU A 95 14.46 -5.44 9.70
C LEU A 95 14.80 -4.89 8.32
N LEU A 96 14.07 -3.87 7.86
CA LEU A 96 14.32 -3.21 6.59
C LEU A 96 15.65 -2.46 6.60
N ASP A 97 15.95 -1.74 7.67
CA ASP A 97 17.23 -1.05 7.84
C ASP A 97 18.40 -2.03 7.74
N ARG A 98 18.34 -3.15 8.44
CA ARG A 98 19.34 -4.20 8.35
C ARG A 98 19.48 -4.77 6.94
N LEU A 99 18.38 -5.08 6.27
CA LEU A 99 18.40 -5.60 4.89
C LEU A 99 18.98 -4.61 3.88
N ALA A 100 18.76 -3.31 4.08
CA ALA A 100 19.23 -2.27 3.19
C ALA A 100 20.69 -1.87 3.47
N SER A 101 21.11 -1.83 4.75
CA SER A 101 22.42 -1.32 5.17
C SER A 101 23.51 -2.38 5.15
N GLU A 102 23.19 -3.65 5.44
CA GLU A 102 24.17 -4.73 5.50
C GLU A 102 24.34 -5.41 4.12
N GLN A 103 25.30 -4.95 3.32
CA GLN A 103 25.51 -5.46 1.95
C GLN A 103 26.09 -6.89 1.89
N ASP A 104 26.87 -7.30 2.88
CA ASP A 104 27.59 -8.58 2.91
C ASP A 104 26.87 -9.70 3.66
N LEU A 105 25.55 -9.58 3.85
CA LEU A 105 24.76 -10.63 4.49
C LEU A 105 24.80 -11.94 3.70
N PRO A 106 25.13 -13.07 4.36
CA PRO A 106 24.98 -14.39 3.74
C PRO A 106 23.55 -14.59 3.24
N GLY A 107 23.38 -15.21 2.07
CA GLY A 107 22.06 -15.40 1.43
C GLY A 107 21.02 -16.02 2.35
N ARG A 108 21.44 -16.97 3.22
CA ARG A 108 20.54 -17.57 4.23
C ARG A 108 20.01 -16.53 5.23
N VAL A 109 20.90 -15.67 5.75
CA VAL A 109 20.53 -14.65 6.73
C VAL A 109 19.61 -13.61 6.08
N ARG A 110 19.96 -13.18 4.86
CA ARG A 110 19.10 -12.28 4.08
C ARG A 110 17.71 -12.84 3.85
N SER A 111 17.59 -14.12 3.52
CA SER A 111 16.28 -14.78 3.35
C SER A 111 15.49 -14.86 4.66
N GLN A 112 16.16 -15.12 5.79
CA GLN A 112 15.52 -15.14 7.11
C GLN A 112 14.99 -13.76 7.50
N LEU A 113 15.77 -12.69 7.30
CA LEU A 113 15.35 -11.32 7.56
C LEU A 113 14.19 -10.89 6.63
N ALA A 114 14.27 -11.26 5.35
CA ALA A 114 13.20 -10.98 4.38
C ALA A 114 11.89 -11.68 4.78
N PHE A 115 11.95 -12.94 5.22
CA PHE A 115 10.77 -13.66 5.68
C PHE A 115 10.21 -13.07 6.98
N ALA A 116 11.08 -12.72 7.95
CA ALA A 116 10.67 -12.04 9.17
C ALA A 116 9.97 -10.70 8.86
N LEU A 117 10.52 -9.91 7.93
CA LEU A 117 9.88 -8.68 7.48
C LEU A 117 8.48 -8.91 6.90
N LEU A 118 8.29 -9.95 6.09
CA LEU A 118 6.96 -10.30 5.57
C LEU A 118 5.98 -10.68 6.70
N CYS A 119 6.42 -11.39 7.74
CA CYS A 119 5.60 -11.73 8.90
C CYS A 119 5.16 -10.47 9.66
N GLU A 120 6.09 -9.55 9.96
CA GLU A 120 5.78 -8.30 10.65
C GLU A 120 4.78 -7.43 9.85
N LEU A 121 4.94 -7.38 8.51
CA LEU A 121 4.03 -6.66 7.63
C LEU A 121 2.63 -7.31 7.59
N ALA A 122 2.55 -8.65 7.66
CA ALA A 122 1.28 -9.38 7.71
C ALA A 122 0.55 -9.15 9.03
N ASP A 123 1.26 -9.18 10.15
CA ASP A 123 0.70 -8.94 11.47
C ASP A 123 0.19 -7.50 11.61
N ALA A 124 0.93 -6.54 11.08
CA ALA A 124 0.50 -5.16 11.04
C ALA A 124 -0.74 -4.93 10.16
N ASP A 125 -0.92 -5.71 9.08
CA ASP A 125 -2.12 -5.67 8.26
C ASP A 125 -3.35 -6.21 9.00
N SER A 126 -3.14 -7.26 9.76
CA SER A 126 -4.18 -7.87 10.61
C SER A 126 -4.58 -6.96 11.78
N ALA A 127 -3.67 -6.14 12.27
CA ALA A 127 -3.90 -5.18 13.35
C ALA A 127 -4.52 -3.85 12.88
N ALA A 128 -4.55 -3.59 11.57
CA ALA A 128 -5.23 -2.41 11.04
C ALA A 128 -6.73 -2.47 11.42
N PRO A 129 -7.32 -1.39 11.97
CA PRO A 129 -8.72 -1.39 12.33
C PRO A 129 -9.55 -1.75 11.09
N ALA A 130 -10.36 -2.79 11.21
CA ALA A 130 -11.23 -3.20 10.12
C ALA A 130 -12.14 -2.02 9.75
N LEU A 131 -12.11 -1.62 8.49
CA LEU A 131 -13.02 -0.58 8.00
C LEU A 131 -14.46 -0.94 8.36
N PRO A 132 -15.32 0.03 8.73
CA PRO A 132 -16.73 -0.23 8.98
C PRO A 132 -17.34 -1.06 7.84
N PRO A 133 -18.21 -2.03 8.12
CA PRO A 133 -18.78 -2.92 7.08
C PRO A 133 -19.41 -2.16 5.90
N LEU A 134 -20.03 -1.03 6.17
CA LEU A 134 -20.61 -0.16 5.14
C LEU A 134 -19.54 0.44 4.23
N VAL A 135 -18.39 0.83 4.77
CA VAL A 135 -17.25 1.36 3.98
C VAL A 135 -16.65 0.25 3.12
N GLN A 136 -16.49 -0.95 3.67
CA GLN A 136 -16.02 -2.11 2.90
C GLN A 136 -16.97 -2.46 1.74
N ALA A 137 -18.29 -2.49 2.00
CA ALA A 137 -19.29 -2.74 0.99
C ALA A 137 -19.30 -1.67 -0.10
N ALA A 138 -19.14 -0.39 0.27
CA ALA A 138 -19.05 0.72 -0.68
C ALA A 138 -17.80 0.60 -1.56
N ILE A 139 -16.65 0.30 -0.98
CA ILE A 139 -15.41 0.08 -1.73
C ILE A 139 -15.55 -1.10 -2.70
N ALA A 140 -16.14 -2.21 -2.26
CA ALA A 140 -16.38 -3.37 -3.11
C ALA A 140 -17.32 -3.05 -4.28
N ASP A 141 -18.42 -2.31 -4.03
CA ASP A 141 -19.35 -1.92 -5.07
C ASP A 141 -18.73 -0.94 -6.08
N ILE A 142 -18.00 0.07 -5.61
CA ILE A 142 -17.24 1.00 -6.46
C ILE A 142 -16.27 0.24 -7.37
N ARG A 143 -15.51 -0.70 -6.82
CA ARG A 143 -14.54 -1.51 -7.58
C ARG A 143 -15.20 -2.38 -8.64
N ALA A 144 -16.33 -3.00 -8.31
CA ALA A 144 -17.06 -3.85 -9.26
C ALA A 144 -17.69 -3.03 -10.39
N ASN A 145 -18.04 -1.77 -10.15
CA ASN A 145 -18.85 -0.96 -11.06
C ASN A 145 -18.20 0.39 -11.45
N TYR A 146 -16.89 0.54 -11.24
CA TYR A 146 -16.18 1.81 -11.45
C TYR A 146 -16.30 2.39 -12.87
N ALA A 147 -16.61 1.56 -13.87
CA ALA A 147 -16.82 1.99 -15.25
C ALA A 147 -18.18 2.70 -15.46
N GLY A 148 -19.10 2.61 -14.48
CA GLY A 148 -20.35 3.37 -14.46
C GLY A 148 -20.14 4.71 -13.77
N LEU A 149 -20.55 5.80 -14.41
CA LEU A 149 -20.60 7.12 -13.77
C LEU A 149 -21.79 7.15 -12.82
N TYR A 150 -21.59 6.84 -11.56
CA TYR A 150 -22.61 7.01 -10.54
C TYR A 150 -22.10 7.84 -9.36
N GLY A 151 -23.03 8.61 -8.80
CA GLY A 151 -22.74 9.48 -7.66
C GLY A 151 -23.06 8.82 -6.32
N VAL A 152 -22.92 9.60 -5.26
CA VAL A 152 -23.21 9.16 -3.88
C VAL A 152 -24.65 8.72 -3.69
N GLU A 153 -25.58 9.29 -4.43
CA GLU A 153 -27.01 8.91 -4.42
C GLU A 153 -27.19 7.45 -4.85
N GLU A 154 -26.71 7.10 -6.02
CA GLU A 154 -26.83 5.76 -6.58
C GLU A 154 -26.09 4.72 -5.73
N LEU A 155 -24.90 5.05 -5.25
CA LEU A 155 -24.16 4.18 -4.33
C LEU A 155 -24.94 3.92 -3.05
N SER A 156 -25.57 4.96 -2.47
CA SER A 156 -26.37 4.80 -1.26
C SER A 156 -27.61 3.94 -1.48
N GLU A 157 -28.28 4.07 -2.62
CA GLU A 157 -29.42 3.22 -3.01
C GLU A 157 -29.01 1.76 -3.16
N ARG A 158 -27.91 1.48 -3.84
CA ARG A 158 -27.37 0.12 -4.04
C ARG A 158 -26.98 -0.54 -2.72
N LEU A 159 -26.45 0.23 -1.78
CA LEU A 159 -26.08 -0.24 -0.45
C LEU A 159 -27.28 -0.28 0.53
N GLY A 160 -28.45 0.16 0.12
CA GLY A 160 -29.66 0.18 0.95
C GLY A 160 -29.58 1.13 2.15
N VAL A 161 -28.83 2.21 2.03
CA VAL A 161 -28.63 3.21 3.09
C VAL A 161 -28.98 4.61 2.61
N SER A 162 -29.24 5.55 3.54
CA SER A 162 -29.42 6.95 3.17
C SER A 162 -28.07 7.61 2.80
N LYS A 163 -28.08 8.55 1.85
CA LYS A 163 -26.93 9.36 1.47
C LYS A 163 -26.24 9.98 2.69
N SER A 164 -27.01 10.54 3.62
CA SER A 164 -26.47 11.18 4.82
C SER A 164 -25.76 10.19 5.74
N HIS A 165 -26.26 8.94 5.83
CA HIS A 165 -25.62 7.88 6.61
C HIS A 165 -24.30 7.46 5.94
N LEU A 166 -24.32 7.26 4.63
CA LEU A 166 -23.12 6.91 3.87
C LEU A 166 -22.02 7.98 4.04
N VAL A 167 -22.32 9.24 3.77
CA VAL A 167 -21.36 10.36 3.90
C VAL A 167 -20.80 10.44 5.33
N ARG A 168 -21.63 10.36 6.35
CA ARG A 168 -21.19 10.43 7.76
C ARG A 168 -20.26 9.28 8.11
N THR A 169 -20.48 8.07 7.60
CA THR A 169 -19.63 6.90 7.88
C THR A 169 -18.24 7.02 7.22
N PHE A 170 -18.13 7.76 6.11
CA PHE A 170 -16.84 8.04 5.46
C PHE A 170 -16.07 9.21 6.08
N THR A 171 -16.71 10.04 6.88
CA THR A 171 -16.10 11.23 7.50
C THR A 171 -15.81 11.05 9.00
N ALA A 172 -16.18 9.92 9.58
CA ALA A 172 -15.95 9.57 10.97
C ALA A 172 -14.58 8.89 11.15
#